data_b9a51557e905ad75cf95e5a4938c0b28
#
_entry.id   b9a51557e905ad75cf95e5a4938c0b28
#
_cell.length_a   1.000
_cell.length_b   1.000
_cell.length_c   1.000
_cell.angle_alpha   90.00
_cell.angle_beta   90.00
_cell.angle_gamma   90.00
#
_symmetry.space_group_name_H-M   'P 1'
#
loop_
_entity.id
_entity.type
_entity.pdbx_description
1 polymer ?
#
loop_
_entity_poly.entity_id
_entity_poly.type
_entity_poly.pdbx_seq_one_letter_code
_entity_poly.pdbx_strand_id
1 'polypeptide(L)'
;MGKEKNSSPELYSVEAESAVIGGLLIKPEYFDDVEAILTAQDFYLIQHRYIFEAISELAHKNKAIDVLTLSELLKEKAYLDEVGGFAYLAEMANSTPSASNIIAYANLVKQYSKQRQFLALGQFILGEMRTPKNVEQLDELAERIEKQYTQISLSQQDKSAASLKAIFRELFTKIEKSTLNADPVTGTPLGIQKIDELTTGGQAGELIIIAARPAMGKTALSLTAAASILDKLDGQPVFYFSQEMPADQLLQRLMAMKSRVSLQKIRCATELEEEDWARLSDAVGVIQQHWNNRLIIDDEGALTVQRLRSKVRQYSRQYGQPAAIFIDYLQLMRGTGKYENRHLEIAQISGALKALAKELNRPVYALSQLNRGLEQRTNKRPLNADLRESGSLEQDADVILFIYRDEVYHPESEDRGLAEIIIGKQRNGPLGNVKCRFLGEFSLFENNTNLNGYAYEH
;
A
#
# COMPACT_ATOMS: atom_id res chain seq x y z
N MET A 1 -3.08 21.98 -53.41
CA MET A 1 -3.36 22.04 -51.99
C MET A 1 -4.32 20.90 -51.66
N GLY A 2 -3.75 19.75 -51.26
CA GLY A 2 -4.51 18.56 -50.90
C GLY A 2 -5.19 18.76 -49.56
N LYS A 3 -6.49 18.51 -49.50
CA LYS A 3 -7.22 18.35 -48.23
C LYS A 3 -6.78 17.01 -47.61
N GLU A 4 -5.90 17.05 -46.62
CA GLU A 4 -5.73 15.92 -45.72
C GLU A 4 -7.08 15.65 -45.06
N LYS A 5 -7.68 14.52 -45.39
CA LYS A 5 -8.79 13.95 -44.63
C LYS A 5 -8.24 13.58 -43.23
N ASN A 6 -8.53 14.39 -42.23
CA ASN A 6 -8.41 14.04 -40.84
C ASN A 6 -9.40 12.90 -40.52
N SER A 7 -9.12 11.68 -40.98
CA SER A 7 -9.78 10.50 -40.47
C SER A 7 -9.17 10.23 -39.10
N SER A 8 -9.96 10.40 -38.04
CA SER A 8 -9.57 9.93 -36.71
C SER A 8 -9.12 8.46 -36.84
N PRO A 9 -7.98 8.06 -36.26
CA PRO A 9 -7.54 6.68 -36.35
C PRO A 9 -8.63 5.77 -35.79
N GLU A 10 -8.95 4.69 -36.52
CA GLU A 10 -9.89 3.69 -36.07
C GLU A 10 -9.29 2.95 -34.87
N LEU A 11 -9.86 3.19 -33.67
CA LEU A 11 -9.37 2.59 -32.42
C LEU A 11 -10.08 1.25 -32.15
N TYR A 12 -10.18 0.39 -33.17
CA TYR A 12 -10.74 -0.96 -33.12
C TYR A 12 -10.23 -1.77 -34.32
N SER A 13 -10.36 -3.08 -34.25
CA SER A 13 -10.20 -3.99 -35.38
C SER A 13 -11.29 -5.05 -35.30
N VAL A 14 -12.21 -5.01 -36.28
CA VAL A 14 -13.28 -5.99 -36.41
C VAL A 14 -12.71 -7.39 -36.62
N GLU A 15 -11.64 -7.49 -37.41
CA GLU A 15 -10.96 -8.75 -37.71
C GLU A 15 -10.36 -9.38 -36.45
N ALA A 16 -9.73 -8.56 -35.57
CA ALA A 16 -9.18 -9.08 -34.32
C ALA A 16 -10.28 -9.53 -33.37
N GLU A 17 -11.36 -8.76 -33.22
CA GLU A 17 -12.50 -9.11 -32.40
C GLU A 17 -13.18 -10.41 -32.89
N SER A 18 -13.42 -10.52 -34.18
CA SER A 18 -13.99 -11.72 -34.81
C SER A 18 -13.07 -12.92 -34.65
N ALA A 19 -11.76 -12.73 -34.78
CA ALA A 19 -10.77 -13.80 -34.60
C ALA A 19 -10.69 -14.32 -33.15
N VAL A 20 -10.92 -13.44 -32.14
CA VAL A 20 -11.03 -13.89 -30.74
C VAL A 20 -12.29 -14.75 -30.55
N ILE A 21 -13.46 -14.26 -31.00
CA ILE A 21 -14.72 -14.98 -30.84
C ILE A 21 -14.69 -16.32 -31.61
N GLY A 22 -14.31 -16.28 -32.90
CA GLY A 22 -14.21 -17.49 -33.71
C GLY A 22 -13.16 -18.48 -33.18
N GLY A 23 -12.06 -17.98 -32.64
CA GLY A 23 -11.04 -18.79 -31.97
C GLY A 23 -11.59 -19.54 -30.74
N LEU A 24 -12.45 -18.90 -29.95
CA LEU A 24 -13.13 -19.52 -28.79
C LEU A 24 -14.17 -20.56 -29.21
N LEU A 25 -14.82 -20.37 -30.38
CA LEU A 25 -15.77 -21.34 -30.93
C LEU A 25 -15.07 -22.61 -31.48
N ILE A 26 -13.82 -22.46 -31.96
CA ILE A 26 -13.02 -23.58 -32.48
C ILE A 26 -12.28 -24.29 -31.33
N LYS A 27 -11.74 -23.53 -30.39
CA LYS A 27 -10.92 -24.02 -29.26
C LYS A 27 -11.39 -23.40 -27.94
N PRO A 28 -12.46 -23.91 -27.34
CA PRO A 28 -13.02 -23.41 -26.07
C PRO A 28 -12.04 -23.44 -24.90
N GLU A 29 -11.01 -24.32 -24.95
CA GLU A 29 -9.97 -24.43 -23.92
C GLU A 29 -9.15 -23.16 -23.68
N TYR A 30 -9.15 -22.21 -24.61
CA TYR A 30 -8.51 -20.91 -24.44
C TYR A 30 -9.37 -19.88 -23.73
N PHE A 31 -10.60 -20.24 -23.30
CA PHE A 31 -11.50 -19.26 -22.70
C PHE A 31 -10.92 -18.60 -21.44
N ASP A 32 -10.36 -19.38 -20.52
CA ASP A 32 -9.78 -18.87 -19.28
C ASP A 32 -8.61 -17.91 -19.55
N ASP A 33 -7.78 -18.21 -20.54
CA ASP A 33 -6.66 -17.35 -20.95
C ASP A 33 -7.13 -16.05 -21.60
N VAL A 34 -8.22 -16.09 -22.37
CA VAL A 34 -8.83 -14.90 -23.00
C VAL A 34 -9.59 -14.08 -21.98
N GLU A 35 -10.35 -14.68 -21.06
CA GLU A 35 -11.07 -14.01 -19.98
C GLU A 35 -10.12 -13.29 -19.02
N ALA A 36 -8.91 -13.81 -18.82
CA ALA A 36 -7.85 -13.13 -18.07
C ALA A 36 -7.38 -11.81 -18.74
N ILE A 37 -7.60 -11.64 -20.05
CA ILE A 37 -7.17 -10.47 -20.84
C ILE A 37 -8.35 -9.53 -21.12
N LEU A 38 -9.50 -10.09 -21.54
CA LEU A 38 -10.63 -9.37 -22.08
C LEU A 38 -11.89 -9.52 -21.21
N THR A 39 -12.66 -8.44 -21.17
CA THR A 39 -14.06 -8.43 -20.73
C THR A 39 -14.94 -8.07 -21.92
N ALA A 40 -16.24 -8.30 -21.84
CA ALA A 40 -17.17 -7.92 -22.90
C ALA A 40 -17.09 -6.42 -23.26
N GLN A 41 -16.78 -5.57 -22.29
CA GLN A 41 -16.66 -4.11 -22.49
C GLN A 41 -15.41 -3.71 -23.32
N ASP A 42 -14.45 -4.61 -23.50
CA ASP A 42 -13.25 -4.38 -24.30
C ASP A 42 -13.53 -4.42 -25.81
N PHE A 43 -14.61 -5.09 -26.22
CA PHE A 43 -15.04 -5.14 -27.62
C PHE A 43 -15.67 -3.82 -28.06
N TYR A 44 -15.37 -3.39 -29.26
CA TYR A 44 -15.94 -2.18 -29.86
C TYR A 44 -17.35 -2.41 -30.35
N LEU A 45 -17.55 -3.51 -31.14
CA LEU A 45 -18.84 -3.85 -31.69
C LEU A 45 -19.77 -4.40 -30.59
N ILE A 46 -20.97 -3.84 -30.50
CA ILE A 46 -21.95 -4.24 -29.51
C ILE A 46 -22.38 -5.70 -29.69
N GLN A 47 -22.44 -6.17 -30.93
CA GLN A 47 -22.71 -7.57 -31.27
C GLN A 47 -21.66 -8.50 -30.66
N HIS A 48 -20.39 -8.16 -30.74
CA HIS A 48 -19.28 -8.94 -30.16
C HIS A 48 -19.32 -8.92 -28.63
N ARG A 49 -19.79 -7.85 -28.00
CA ARG A 49 -20.03 -7.82 -26.54
C ARG A 49 -21.06 -8.86 -26.13
N TYR A 50 -22.21 -8.87 -26.77
CA TYR A 50 -23.28 -9.84 -26.48
C TYR A 50 -22.82 -11.28 -26.70
N ILE A 51 -22.07 -11.52 -27.77
CA ILE A 51 -21.52 -12.86 -28.08
C ILE A 51 -20.53 -13.27 -26.99
N PHE A 52 -19.60 -12.39 -26.60
CA PHE A 52 -18.60 -12.71 -25.57
C PHE A 52 -19.24 -12.91 -24.18
N GLU A 53 -20.25 -12.12 -23.81
CA GLU A 53 -21.04 -12.33 -22.59
C GLU A 53 -21.73 -13.68 -22.58
N ALA A 54 -22.30 -14.10 -23.70
CA ALA A 54 -22.93 -15.39 -23.82
C ALA A 54 -21.92 -16.56 -23.77
N ILE A 55 -20.74 -16.40 -24.38
CA ILE A 55 -19.64 -17.37 -24.25
C ILE A 55 -19.17 -17.48 -22.79
N SER A 56 -18.99 -16.35 -22.09
CA SER A 56 -18.61 -16.33 -20.67
C SER A 56 -19.66 -17.05 -19.80
N GLU A 57 -20.93 -16.86 -20.09
CA GLU A 57 -22.00 -17.54 -19.36
C GLU A 57 -22.01 -19.06 -19.59
N LEU A 58 -21.76 -19.51 -20.83
CA LEU A 58 -21.65 -20.94 -21.13
C LEU A 58 -20.45 -21.56 -20.41
N ALA A 59 -19.30 -20.89 -20.45
CA ALA A 59 -18.08 -21.34 -19.78
C ALA A 59 -18.29 -21.48 -18.27
N HIS A 60 -18.81 -20.45 -17.60
CA HIS A 60 -19.04 -20.46 -16.17
C HIS A 60 -20.08 -21.48 -15.71
N LYS A 61 -21.01 -21.89 -16.62
CA LYS A 61 -21.96 -22.97 -16.39
C LYS A 61 -21.43 -24.36 -16.79
N ASN A 62 -20.16 -24.46 -17.17
CA ASN A 62 -19.53 -25.67 -17.68
C ASN A 62 -20.33 -26.33 -18.86
N LYS A 63 -20.93 -25.49 -19.70
CA LYS A 63 -21.60 -25.94 -20.92
C LYS A 63 -20.65 -25.89 -22.12
N ALA A 64 -20.92 -26.70 -23.13
CA ALA A 64 -20.14 -26.68 -24.36
C ALA A 64 -20.21 -25.29 -25.03
N ILE A 65 -19.06 -24.80 -25.51
CA ILE A 65 -18.97 -23.56 -26.27
C ILE A 65 -18.80 -23.93 -27.74
N ASP A 66 -19.89 -23.88 -28.47
CA ASP A 66 -19.96 -24.10 -29.91
C ASP A 66 -21.03 -23.21 -30.54
N VAL A 67 -21.05 -23.15 -31.87
CA VAL A 67 -21.99 -22.27 -32.59
C VAL A 67 -23.46 -22.57 -32.27
N LEU A 68 -23.80 -23.85 -32.04
CA LEU A 68 -25.17 -24.27 -31.78
C LEU A 68 -25.62 -23.85 -30.37
N THR A 69 -24.88 -24.23 -29.35
CA THR A 69 -25.15 -23.88 -27.96
C THR A 69 -25.17 -22.39 -27.72
N LEU A 70 -24.25 -21.64 -28.36
CA LEU A 70 -24.18 -20.19 -28.32
C LEU A 70 -25.42 -19.54 -28.98
N SER A 71 -25.84 -20.05 -30.16
CA SER A 71 -27.02 -19.53 -30.86
C SER A 71 -28.31 -19.73 -30.06
N GLU A 72 -28.46 -20.89 -29.40
CA GLU A 72 -29.58 -21.19 -28.52
C GLU A 72 -29.66 -20.21 -27.32
N LEU A 73 -28.52 -19.97 -26.66
CA LEU A 73 -28.45 -19.02 -25.53
C LEU A 73 -28.73 -17.58 -25.99
N LEU A 74 -28.20 -17.16 -27.13
CA LEU A 74 -28.49 -15.83 -27.69
C LEU A 74 -29.94 -15.66 -28.11
N LYS A 75 -30.57 -16.74 -28.59
CA LYS A 75 -32.00 -16.76 -28.90
C LYS A 75 -32.86 -16.69 -27.63
N GLU A 76 -32.48 -17.41 -26.57
CA GLU A 76 -33.14 -17.33 -25.26
C GLU A 76 -33.12 -15.90 -24.70
N LYS A 77 -31.99 -15.19 -24.91
CA LYS A 77 -31.79 -13.78 -24.49
C LYS A 77 -32.38 -12.75 -25.47
N ALA A 78 -32.96 -13.17 -26.57
CA ALA A 78 -33.48 -12.32 -27.64
C ALA A 78 -32.43 -11.46 -28.36
N TYR A 79 -31.14 -11.85 -28.31
CA TYR A 79 -30.03 -11.14 -28.96
C TYR A 79 -29.59 -11.77 -30.28
N LEU A 80 -30.11 -12.96 -30.67
CA LEU A 80 -29.60 -13.69 -31.84
C LEU A 80 -29.73 -12.88 -33.14
N ASP A 81 -30.82 -12.16 -33.35
CA ASP A 81 -31.02 -11.34 -34.55
C ASP A 81 -30.12 -10.08 -34.54
N GLU A 82 -29.91 -9.49 -33.35
CA GLU A 82 -29.05 -8.31 -33.18
C GLU A 82 -27.56 -8.63 -33.46
N VAL A 83 -27.12 -9.85 -33.18
CA VAL A 83 -25.73 -10.27 -33.42
C VAL A 83 -25.51 -10.75 -34.87
N GLY A 84 -26.52 -10.76 -35.73
CA GLY A 84 -26.41 -11.17 -37.13
C GLY A 84 -26.82 -12.62 -37.39
N GLY A 85 -27.48 -13.27 -36.44
CA GLY A 85 -28.01 -14.61 -36.56
C GLY A 85 -26.98 -15.74 -36.55
N PHE A 86 -27.47 -16.96 -36.73
CA PHE A 86 -26.63 -18.15 -36.78
C PHE A 86 -25.52 -18.09 -37.86
N ALA A 87 -25.88 -17.52 -39.02
CA ALA A 87 -24.93 -17.41 -40.15
C ALA A 87 -23.67 -16.59 -39.79
N TYR A 88 -23.83 -15.51 -39.06
CA TYR A 88 -22.71 -14.67 -38.61
C TYR A 88 -21.80 -15.39 -37.61
N LEU A 89 -22.38 -16.15 -36.67
CA LEU A 89 -21.61 -16.97 -35.73
C LEU A 89 -20.81 -18.08 -36.46
N ALA A 90 -21.43 -18.73 -37.43
CA ALA A 90 -20.78 -19.76 -38.24
C ALA A 90 -19.69 -19.16 -39.14
N GLU A 91 -19.89 -17.97 -39.71
CA GLU A 91 -18.89 -17.25 -40.49
C GLU A 91 -17.67 -16.92 -39.66
N MET A 92 -17.82 -16.37 -38.44
CA MET A 92 -16.72 -16.07 -37.53
C MET A 92 -15.89 -17.32 -37.20
N ALA A 93 -16.54 -18.45 -36.92
CA ALA A 93 -15.84 -19.71 -36.68
C ALA A 93 -15.05 -20.18 -37.94
N ASN A 94 -15.63 -20.05 -39.11
CA ASN A 94 -15.00 -20.52 -40.36
C ASN A 94 -13.93 -19.55 -40.88
N SER A 95 -14.04 -18.26 -40.67
CA SER A 95 -13.12 -17.24 -41.18
C SER A 95 -11.90 -16.97 -40.27
N THR A 96 -11.84 -17.62 -39.10
CA THR A 96 -10.73 -17.44 -38.15
C THR A 96 -9.45 -18.10 -38.70
N PRO A 97 -8.38 -17.33 -38.98
CA PRO A 97 -7.19 -17.88 -39.71
C PRO A 97 -6.41 -18.90 -38.88
N SER A 98 -6.35 -18.73 -37.57
CA SER A 98 -5.69 -19.65 -36.62
C SER A 98 -6.11 -19.43 -35.20
N ALA A 99 -6.73 -20.40 -34.56
CA ALA A 99 -7.04 -20.36 -33.13
C ALA A 99 -5.78 -20.39 -32.24
N SER A 100 -4.62 -20.75 -32.77
CA SER A 100 -3.36 -20.73 -32.00
C SER A 100 -2.86 -19.33 -31.66
N ASN A 101 -3.32 -18.29 -32.37
CA ASN A 101 -2.92 -16.91 -32.17
C ASN A 101 -3.96 -16.08 -31.37
N ILE A 102 -4.95 -16.75 -30.78
CA ILE A 102 -6.07 -16.10 -30.09
C ILE A 102 -5.60 -15.10 -29.01
N ILE A 103 -4.55 -15.43 -28.26
CA ILE A 103 -3.97 -14.56 -27.24
C ILE A 103 -3.37 -13.28 -27.84
N ALA A 104 -2.75 -13.37 -29.01
CA ALA A 104 -2.23 -12.19 -29.71
C ALA A 104 -3.38 -11.26 -30.15
N TYR A 105 -4.48 -11.84 -30.67
CA TYR A 105 -5.67 -11.07 -31.05
C TYR A 105 -6.36 -10.48 -29.83
N ALA A 106 -6.47 -11.21 -28.71
CA ALA A 106 -7.02 -10.70 -27.47
C ALA A 106 -6.20 -9.49 -26.94
N ASN A 107 -4.88 -9.56 -26.99
CA ASN A 107 -4.03 -8.43 -26.62
C ASN A 107 -4.21 -7.21 -27.53
N LEU A 108 -4.43 -7.42 -28.83
CA LEU A 108 -4.72 -6.34 -29.78
C LEU A 108 -6.06 -5.66 -29.48
N VAL A 109 -7.11 -6.44 -29.22
CA VAL A 109 -8.42 -5.92 -28.79
C VAL A 109 -8.28 -5.11 -27.48
N LYS A 110 -7.52 -5.63 -26.51
CA LYS A 110 -7.23 -4.94 -25.25
C LYS A 110 -6.49 -3.63 -25.45
N GLN A 111 -5.52 -3.59 -26.35
CA GLN A 111 -4.79 -2.37 -26.70
C GLN A 111 -5.73 -1.29 -27.23
N TYR A 112 -6.59 -1.64 -28.20
CA TYR A 112 -7.57 -0.69 -28.72
C TYR A 112 -8.58 -0.25 -27.66
N SER A 113 -9.05 -1.15 -26.82
CA SER A 113 -9.93 -0.81 -25.70
C SER A 113 -9.29 0.23 -24.78
N LYS A 114 -8.03 0.04 -24.39
CA LYS A 114 -7.29 1.03 -23.59
C LYS A 114 -7.15 2.37 -24.27
N GLN A 115 -6.85 2.39 -25.56
CA GLN A 115 -6.77 3.64 -26.31
C GLN A 115 -8.10 4.39 -26.29
N ARG A 116 -9.25 3.69 -26.46
CA ARG A 116 -10.60 4.28 -26.35
C ARG A 116 -10.86 4.84 -24.96
N GLN A 117 -10.47 4.11 -23.90
CA GLN A 117 -10.63 4.55 -22.51
C GLN A 117 -9.81 5.81 -22.21
N PHE A 118 -8.57 5.89 -22.68
CA PHE A 118 -7.75 7.10 -22.56
C PHE A 118 -8.32 8.28 -23.35
N LEU A 119 -8.84 8.01 -24.56
CA LEU A 119 -9.50 9.05 -25.36
C LEU A 119 -10.74 9.58 -24.65
N ALA A 120 -11.57 8.70 -24.09
CA ALA A 120 -12.76 9.07 -23.32
C ALA A 120 -12.39 9.89 -22.08
N LEU A 121 -11.34 9.51 -21.37
CA LEU A 121 -10.82 10.29 -20.24
C LEU A 121 -10.35 11.69 -20.67
N GLY A 122 -9.63 11.78 -21.80
CA GLY A 122 -9.22 13.08 -22.35
C GLY A 122 -10.41 13.95 -22.72
N GLN A 123 -11.42 13.38 -23.37
CA GLN A 123 -12.66 14.10 -23.72
C GLN A 123 -13.44 14.55 -22.47
N PHE A 124 -13.50 13.71 -21.44
CA PHE A 124 -14.09 14.05 -20.14
C PHE A 124 -13.38 15.28 -19.53
N ILE A 125 -12.03 15.25 -19.46
CA ILE A 125 -11.24 16.37 -18.92
C ILE A 125 -11.49 17.65 -19.72
N LEU A 126 -11.45 17.57 -21.05
CA LEU A 126 -11.72 18.73 -21.93
C LEU A 126 -13.15 19.27 -21.74
N GLY A 127 -14.13 18.38 -21.55
CA GLY A 127 -15.51 18.76 -21.27
C GLY A 127 -15.65 19.53 -19.97
N GLU A 128 -15.06 19.00 -18.90
CA GLU A 128 -15.09 19.62 -17.57
C GLU A 128 -14.36 20.98 -17.50
N MET A 129 -13.29 21.16 -18.28
CA MET A 129 -12.50 22.41 -18.32
C MET A 129 -13.14 23.52 -19.15
N ARG A 130 -14.25 23.27 -19.85
CA ARG A 130 -14.97 24.32 -20.57
C ARG A 130 -15.74 25.28 -19.66
N THR A 131 -15.98 24.90 -18.42
CA THR A 131 -16.65 25.73 -17.39
C THR A 131 -15.64 26.19 -16.36
N PRO A 132 -15.65 27.49 -15.95
CA PRO A 132 -14.82 27.98 -14.88
C PRO A 132 -15.10 27.22 -13.58
N LYS A 133 -14.06 26.84 -12.84
CA LYS A 133 -14.16 26.10 -11.57
C LYS A 133 -13.36 26.82 -10.48
N ASN A 134 -13.85 26.73 -9.23
CA ASN A 134 -13.08 27.15 -8.08
C ASN A 134 -12.04 26.07 -7.70
N VAL A 135 -11.18 26.37 -6.73
CA VAL A 135 -10.09 25.49 -6.31
C VAL A 135 -10.63 24.14 -5.80
N GLU A 136 -11.67 24.15 -4.98
CA GLU A 136 -12.30 22.95 -4.42
C GLU A 136 -12.84 22.03 -5.53
N GLN A 137 -13.52 22.59 -6.53
CA GLN A 137 -14.01 21.85 -7.70
C GLN A 137 -12.90 21.30 -8.58
N LEU A 138 -11.74 21.96 -8.63
CA LEU A 138 -10.56 21.48 -9.35
C LEU A 138 -9.92 20.29 -8.60
N ASP A 139 -9.87 20.32 -7.28
CA ASP A 139 -9.37 19.23 -6.45
C ASP A 139 -10.28 17.99 -6.57
N GLU A 140 -11.61 18.15 -6.50
CA GLU A 140 -12.55 17.06 -6.73
C GLU A 140 -12.41 16.46 -8.14
N LEU A 141 -12.20 17.31 -9.16
CA LEU A 141 -12.00 16.84 -10.52
C LEU A 141 -10.69 16.07 -10.66
N ALA A 142 -9.62 16.53 -10.03
CA ALA A 142 -8.34 15.83 -10.01
C ALA A 142 -8.46 14.42 -9.40
N GLU A 143 -9.20 14.27 -8.30
CA GLU A 143 -9.48 12.97 -7.70
C GLU A 143 -10.27 12.03 -8.65
N ARG A 144 -11.27 12.56 -9.35
CA ARG A 144 -12.05 11.79 -10.34
C ARG A 144 -11.18 11.32 -11.50
N ILE A 145 -10.31 12.20 -12.02
CA ILE A 145 -9.36 11.88 -13.08
C ILE A 145 -8.38 10.79 -12.61
N GLU A 146 -7.80 10.94 -11.41
CA GLU A 146 -6.87 9.95 -10.85
C GLU A 146 -7.53 8.57 -10.67
N LYS A 147 -8.77 8.54 -10.20
CA LYS A 147 -9.55 7.31 -10.07
C LYS A 147 -9.75 6.62 -11.42
N GLN A 148 -10.18 7.35 -12.45
CA GLN A 148 -10.39 6.80 -13.80
C GLN A 148 -9.07 6.36 -14.44
N TYR A 149 -8.02 7.18 -14.35
CA TYR A 149 -6.69 6.82 -14.84
C TYR A 149 -6.16 5.54 -14.17
N THR A 150 -6.35 5.43 -12.85
CA THR A 150 -5.95 4.24 -12.09
C THR A 150 -6.70 2.99 -12.54
N GLN A 151 -8.01 3.09 -12.79
CA GLN A 151 -8.79 1.98 -13.33
C GLN A 151 -8.28 1.51 -14.69
N ILE A 152 -7.99 2.43 -15.62
CA ILE A 152 -7.44 2.12 -16.93
C ILE A 152 -6.04 1.49 -16.81
N SER A 153 -5.21 1.97 -15.88
CA SER A 153 -3.84 1.49 -15.67
C SER A 153 -3.78 0.15 -14.96
N LEU A 154 -4.66 -0.08 -13.97
CA LEU A 154 -4.72 -1.33 -13.19
C LEU A 154 -5.31 -2.50 -13.97
N SER A 155 -6.06 -2.25 -15.05
CA SER A 155 -6.55 -3.33 -15.93
C SER A 155 -5.43 -4.17 -16.58
N GLN A 156 -4.15 -3.88 -16.31
CA GLN A 156 -3.00 -4.72 -16.67
C GLN A 156 -2.42 -5.51 -15.50
N GLN A 157 -2.84 -5.22 -14.26
CA GLN A 157 -2.44 -5.95 -13.07
C GLN A 157 -3.64 -6.67 -12.45
N ASP A 158 -4.48 -7.29 -13.26
CA ASP A 158 -5.29 -8.36 -12.72
C ASP A 158 -4.30 -9.41 -12.22
N LYS A 159 -4.15 -9.48 -10.91
CA LYS A 159 -3.61 -10.65 -10.22
C LYS A 159 -4.60 -11.78 -10.54
N SER A 160 -4.46 -12.37 -11.72
CA SER A 160 -4.99 -13.71 -11.94
C SER A 160 -4.53 -14.50 -10.71
N ALA A 161 -5.43 -15.25 -10.09
CA ALA A 161 -5.08 -16.06 -8.93
C ALA A 161 -3.79 -16.79 -9.28
N ALA A 162 -2.67 -16.41 -8.61
CA ALA A 162 -1.37 -16.95 -8.94
C ALA A 162 -1.48 -18.46 -8.82
N SER A 163 -1.10 -19.21 -9.86
CA SER A 163 -1.21 -20.65 -9.81
C SER A 163 -0.47 -21.16 -8.59
N LEU A 164 -1.00 -22.18 -7.92
CA LEU A 164 -0.38 -22.77 -6.73
C LEU A 164 1.12 -23.05 -6.94
N LYS A 165 1.49 -23.46 -8.17
CA LYS A 165 2.88 -23.69 -8.59
C LYS A 165 3.73 -22.41 -8.57
N ALA A 166 3.18 -21.27 -8.96
CA ALA A 166 3.89 -19.98 -8.90
C ALA A 166 4.07 -19.52 -7.45
N ILE A 167 3.02 -19.68 -6.61
CA ILE A 167 3.08 -19.38 -5.17
C ILE A 167 4.14 -20.25 -4.48
N PHE A 168 4.18 -21.55 -4.76
CA PHE A 168 5.19 -22.45 -4.20
C PHE A 168 6.60 -22.04 -4.62
N ARG A 169 6.83 -21.71 -5.89
CA ARG A 169 8.15 -21.26 -6.37
C ARG A 169 8.61 -20.01 -5.63
N GLU A 170 7.74 -19.03 -5.46
CA GLU A 170 8.06 -17.80 -4.73
C GLU A 170 8.35 -18.08 -3.26
N LEU A 171 7.53 -18.93 -2.62
CA LEU A 171 7.71 -19.33 -1.22
C LEU A 171 9.04 -20.04 -1.01
N PHE A 172 9.39 -21.05 -1.86
CA PHE A 172 10.66 -21.76 -1.77
C PHE A 172 11.85 -20.83 -1.99
N THR A 173 11.77 -19.89 -2.94
CA THR A 173 12.82 -18.89 -3.15
C THR A 173 13.01 -17.99 -1.91
N LYS A 174 11.92 -17.62 -1.21
CA LYS A 174 12.01 -16.87 0.05
C LYS A 174 12.65 -17.69 1.17
N ILE A 175 12.29 -18.96 1.30
CA ILE A 175 12.87 -19.88 2.30
C ILE A 175 14.36 -20.08 2.03
N GLU A 176 14.77 -20.34 0.77
CA GLU A 176 16.17 -20.49 0.39
C GLU A 176 17.00 -19.23 0.71
N LYS A 177 16.48 -18.05 0.38
CA LYS A 177 17.15 -16.79 0.73
C LYS A 177 17.26 -16.59 2.24
N SER A 178 16.25 -16.98 2.99
CA SER A 178 16.25 -16.91 4.46
C SER A 178 17.27 -17.86 5.10
N THR A 179 17.49 -19.04 4.53
CA THR A 179 18.51 -19.99 5.02
C THR A 179 19.95 -19.55 4.73
N LEU A 180 20.14 -18.72 3.69
CA LEU A 180 21.46 -18.17 3.36
C LEU A 180 21.81 -16.91 4.18
N ASN A 181 20.81 -16.21 4.73
CA ASN A 181 20.99 -15.06 5.60
C ASN A 181 21.03 -15.53 7.06
N ALA A 182 22.15 -15.27 7.73
CA ALA A 182 22.28 -15.56 9.17
C ALA A 182 21.44 -14.65 10.08
N ASP A 183 20.82 -13.57 9.52
CA ASP A 183 19.95 -12.65 10.26
C ASP A 183 18.51 -13.19 10.31
N PRO A 184 17.95 -13.43 11.51
CA PRO A 184 16.56 -13.87 11.68
C PRO A 184 15.53 -12.80 11.23
N VAL A 185 15.96 -11.56 11.02
CA VAL A 185 15.09 -10.43 10.64
C VAL A 185 14.95 -10.39 9.11
N THR A 186 13.83 -10.89 8.61
CA THR A 186 13.54 -10.96 7.17
C THR A 186 12.83 -9.71 6.65
N GLY A 187 12.22 -8.94 7.54
CA GLY A 187 11.50 -7.70 7.27
C GLY A 187 12.31 -6.44 7.61
N THR A 188 11.62 -5.30 7.70
CA THR A 188 12.23 -4.04 8.12
C THR A 188 12.44 -4.01 9.63
N PRO A 189 13.67 -3.76 10.11
CA PRO A 189 13.96 -3.76 11.54
C PRO A 189 13.36 -2.56 12.26
N LEU A 190 12.84 -2.78 13.47
CA LEU A 190 12.43 -1.71 14.38
C LEU A 190 13.62 -1.07 15.11
N GLY A 191 14.75 -1.78 15.17
CA GLY A 191 15.96 -1.33 15.84
C GLY A 191 16.08 -1.79 17.29
N ILE A 192 15.11 -2.53 17.79
CA ILE A 192 15.14 -3.20 19.10
C ILE A 192 15.24 -4.70 18.85
N GLN A 193 16.44 -5.25 19.05
CA GLN A 193 16.78 -6.60 18.63
C GLN A 193 15.74 -7.64 19.06
N LYS A 194 15.30 -7.61 20.33
CA LYS A 194 14.34 -8.61 20.83
C LYS A 194 12.96 -8.48 20.20
N ILE A 195 12.52 -7.27 19.87
CA ILE A 195 11.28 -7.06 19.10
C ILE A 195 11.46 -7.56 17.67
N ASP A 196 12.60 -7.26 17.05
CA ASP A 196 12.91 -7.69 15.69
C ASP A 196 13.00 -9.23 15.61
N GLU A 197 13.55 -9.91 16.61
CA GLU A 197 13.55 -11.38 16.72
C GLU A 197 12.14 -11.97 16.86
N LEU A 198 11.27 -11.35 17.69
CA LEU A 198 9.90 -11.83 17.91
C LEU A 198 8.98 -11.57 16.71
N THR A 199 9.18 -10.44 16.01
CA THR A 199 8.33 -10.03 14.87
C THR A 199 8.92 -10.43 13.53
N THR A 200 10.20 -10.83 13.49
CA THR A 200 11.00 -10.97 12.26
C THR A 200 11.12 -9.67 11.44
N GLY A 201 10.86 -8.51 12.09
CA GLY A 201 10.74 -7.20 11.45
C GLY A 201 9.42 -6.98 10.73
N GLY A 202 9.15 -5.74 10.28
CA GLY A 202 7.94 -5.41 9.55
C GLY A 202 7.93 -6.05 8.16
N GLN A 203 6.94 -6.91 7.88
CA GLN A 203 6.86 -7.68 6.65
C GLN A 203 6.16 -6.91 5.53
N ALA A 204 6.44 -7.29 4.29
CA ALA A 204 5.81 -6.72 3.11
C ALA A 204 4.27 -6.87 3.15
N GLY A 205 3.55 -5.76 2.96
CA GLY A 205 2.09 -5.72 2.98
C GLY A 205 1.48 -5.68 4.38
N GLU A 206 2.28 -5.57 5.44
CA GLU A 206 1.78 -5.43 6.81
C GLU A 206 1.44 -3.99 7.18
N LEU A 207 0.38 -3.84 7.96
CA LEU A 207 0.04 -2.63 8.70
C LEU A 207 0.45 -2.82 10.15
N ILE A 208 1.42 -2.02 10.60
CA ILE A 208 1.99 -2.06 11.94
C ILE A 208 1.55 -0.81 12.68
N ILE A 209 0.86 -0.98 13.81
CA ILE A 209 0.41 0.13 14.64
C ILE A 209 1.37 0.30 15.80
N ILE A 210 1.91 1.51 15.96
CA ILE A 210 2.67 1.92 17.16
C ILE A 210 1.77 2.85 17.98
N ALA A 211 1.29 2.35 19.12
CA ALA A 211 0.31 3.08 19.92
C ALA A 211 0.83 3.40 21.31
N ALA A 212 0.55 4.63 21.76
CA ALA A 212 0.97 5.07 23.07
C ALA A 212 0.13 6.26 23.58
N ARG A 213 0.18 6.50 24.91
CA ARG A 213 -0.25 7.77 25.47
C ARG A 213 0.78 8.88 25.14
N PRO A 214 0.38 10.17 25.18
CA PRO A 214 1.32 11.27 25.03
C PRO A 214 2.53 11.15 25.97
N ALA A 215 3.67 11.63 25.53
CA ALA A 215 4.95 11.61 26.23
C ALA A 215 5.60 10.22 26.47
N MET A 216 5.00 9.11 26.00
CA MET A 216 5.59 7.76 26.10
C MET A 216 6.70 7.50 25.10
N GLY A 217 6.91 8.35 24.10
CA GLY A 217 7.98 8.22 23.11
C GLY A 217 7.56 7.62 21.76
N LYS A 218 6.27 7.71 21.38
CA LYS A 218 5.75 7.17 20.12
C LYS A 218 6.56 7.60 18.90
N THR A 219 6.75 8.90 18.70
CA THR A 219 7.57 9.47 17.61
C THR A 219 9.05 9.07 17.73
N ALA A 220 9.59 8.98 18.95
CA ALA A 220 10.97 8.55 19.16
C ALA A 220 11.19 7.10 18.71
N LEU A 221 10.26 6.17 19.01
CA LEU A 221 10.36 4.79 18.55
C LEU A 221 10.26 4.68 17.02
N SER A 222 9.35 5.43 16.39
CA SER A 222 9.24 5.44 14.93
C SER A 222 10.47 6.01 14.24
N LEU A 223 11.11 7.03 14.81
CA LEU A 223 12.38 7.57 14.32
C LEU A 223 13.55 6.60 14.55
N THR A 224 13.57 5.89 15.68
CA THR A 224 14.54 4.81 15.94
C THR A 224 14.41 3.71 14.86
N ALA A 225 13.18 3.31 14.54
CA ALA A 225 12.92 2.33 13.48
C ALA A 225 13.35 2.86 12.09
N ALA A 226 12.97 4.09 11.75
CA ALA A 226 13.37 4.70 10.49
C ALA A 226 14.88 4.77 10.32
N ALA A 227 15.61 5.20 11.40
CA ALA A 227 17.06 5.24 11.42
C ALA A 227 17.66 3.82 11.28
N SER A 228 17.14 2.82 11.99
CA SER A 228 17.59 1.43 11.90
C SER A 228 17.44 0.86 10.49
N ILE A 229 16.31 1.16 9.81
CA ILE A 229 16.06 0.75 8.43
C ILE A 229 17.08 1.39 7.48
N LEU A 230 17.30 2.70 7.62
CA LEU A 230 18.23 3.45 6.78
C LEU A 230 19.69 3.01 6.97
N ASP A 231 20.06 2.59 8.19
CA ASP A 231 21.40 2.10 8.49
C ASP A 231 21.64 0.66 8.01
N LYS A 232 20.61 -0.20 8.04
CA LYS A 232 20.77 -1.63 7.74
C LYS A 232 20.41 -2.02 6.31
N LEU A 233 19.49 -1.29 5.66
CA LEU A 233 19.00 -1.61 4.34
C LEU A 233 19.54 -0.61 3.32
N ASP A 234 20.49 -1.02 2.49
CA ASP A 234 21.06 -0.17 1.47
C ASP A 234 20.09 0.10 0.31
N GLY A 235 20.19 1.29 -0.27
CA GLY A 235 19.54 1.68 -1.52
C GLY A 235 18.05 1.95 -1.47
N GLN A 236 17.32 1.56 -0.41
CA GLN A 236 15.87 1.79 -0.33
C GLN A 236 15.53 3.01 0.54
N PRO A 237 14.64 3.92 0.07
CA PRO A 237 14.23 5.06 0.87
C PRO A 237 13.22 4.68 1.97
N VAL A 238 13.11 5.53 2.97
CA VAL A 238 12.05 5.55 3.99
C VAL A 238 11.23 6.80 3.78
N PHE A 239 9.91 6.64 3.66
CA PHE A 239 8.98 7.77 3.56
C PHE A 239 8.35 8.01 4.93
N TYR A 240 8.50 9.22 5.45
CA TYR A 240 7.99 9.61 6.76
C TYR A 240 7.02 10.78 6.61
N PHE A 241 5.72 10.50 6.81
CA PHE A 241 4.65 11.50 6.76
C PHE A 241 4.34 11.96 8.18
N SER A 242 4.72 13.20 8.49
CA SER A 242 4.50 13.82 9.80
C SER A 242 3.37 14.83 9.72
N GLN A 243 2.29 14.59 10.43
CA GLN A 243 1.18 15.53 10.48
C GLN A 243 1.14 16.32 11.80
N GLU A 244 1.94 15.92 12.79
CA GLU A 244 2.01 16.56 14.11
C GLU A 244 3.19 17.52 14.23
N MET A 245 4.33 17.13 13.63
CA MET A 245 5.58 17.86 13.80
C MET A 245 6.17 18.26 12.45
N PRO A 246 6.69 19.51 12.34
CA PRO A 246 7.41 19.95 11.16
C PRO A 246 8.74 19.19 10.97
N ALA A 247 9.21 19.11 9.73
CA ALA A 247 10.35 18.30 9.32
C ALA A 247 11.66 18.69 10.05
N ASP A 248 11.87 19.97 10.34
CA ASP A 248 13.04 20.46 11.08
C ASP A 248 13.10 19.90 12.50
N GLN A 249 11.97 19.78 13.21
CA GLN A 249 11.93 19.19 14.54
C GLN A 249 12.21 17.68 14.54
N LEU A 250 11.75 16.96 13.50
CA LEU A 250 12.09 15.55 13.34
C LEU A 250 13.59 15.37 13.06
N LEU A 251 14.17 16.25 12.22
CA LEU A 251 15.59 16.23 11.93
C LEU A 251 16.44 16.55 13.18
N GLN A 252 16.01 17.52 14.02
CA GLN A 252 16.66 17.81 15.31
C GLN A 252 16.70 16.57 16.21
N ARG A 253 15.59 15.78 16.27
CA ARG A 253 15.54 14.53 17.04
C ARG A 253 16.47 13.46 16.46
N LEU A 254 16.52 13.32 15.14
CA LEU A 254 17.46 12.41 14.48
C LEU A 254 18.91 12.82 14.70
N MET A 255 19.22 14.12 14.69
CA MET A 255 20.53 14.63 15.05
C MET A 255 20.88 14.31 16.50
N ALA A 256 19.97 14.59 17.46
CA ALA A 256 20.18 14.25 18.86
C ALA A 256 20.43 12.75 19.06
N MET A 257 19.66 11.90 18.37
CA MET A 257 19.79 10.45 18.38
C MET A 257 21.16 9.98 17.89
N LYS A 258 21.65 10.55 16.78
CA LYS A 258 22.91 10.13 16.16
C LYS A 258 24.16 10.72 16.84
N SER A 259 24.11 11.99 17.23
CA SER A 259 25.24 12.68 17.86
C SER A 259 25.38 12.38 19.35
N ARG A 260 24.32 11.88 20.02
CA ARG A 260 24.24 11.81 21.49
C ARG A 260 24.43 13.17 22.16
N VAL A 261 24.00 14.23 21.48
CA VAL A 261 23.86 15.56 22.04
C VAL A 261 22.40 15.77 22.44
N SER A 262 22.18 16.28 23.65
CA SER A 262 20.81 16.43 24.17
C SER A 262 19.99 17.34 23.24
N LEU A 263 18.72 16.95 23.00
CA LEU A 263 17.80 17.74 22.18
C LEU A 263 17.62 19.16 22.73
N GLN A 264 17.70 19.33 24.05
CA GLN A 264 17.64 20.64 24.69
C GLN A 264 18.82 21.52 24.28
N LYS A 265 20.05 20.99 24.30
CA LYS A 265 21.25 21.71 23.84
C LYS A 265 21.15 22.07 22.34
N ILE A 266 20.64 21.18 21.51
CA ILE A 266 20.43 21.45 20.06
C ILE A 266 19.44 22.61 19.87
N ARG A 267 18.38 22.69 20.68
CA ARG A 267 17.38 23.76 20.62
C ARG A 267 17.88 25.08 21.23
N CYS A 268 18.76 25.00 22.22
CA CYS A 268 19.39 26.13 22.89
C CYS A 268 20.88 26.14 22.58
N ALA A 269 21.25 26.54 21.35
CA ALA A 269 22.61 26.46 20.84
C ALA A 269 23.69 27.17 21.70
N THR A 270 23.29 28.05 22.61
CA THR A 270 24.17 28.71 23.58
C THR A 270 24.77 27.76 24.62
N GLU A 271 24.22 26.58 24.78
CA GLU A 271 24.66 25.53 25.70
C GLU A 271 25.57 24.48 25.03
N LEU A 272 25.84 24.64 23.73
CA LEU A 272 26.71 23.72 22.97
C LEU A 272 28.18 24.01 23.24
N GLU A 273 28.91 22.96 23.61
CA GLU A 273 30.34 22.97 23.78
C GLU A 273 31.05 22.56 22.46
N GLU A 274 32.38 22.78 22.36
CA GLU A 274 33.16 22.45 21.16
C GLU A 274 33.02 20.93 20.79
N GLU A 275 33.03 20.08 21.82
CA GLU A 275 32.83 18.63 21.63
C GLU A 275 31.42 18.29 21.10
N ASP A 276 30.39 19.02 21.55
CA ASP A 276 29.02 18.83 21.04
C ASP A 276 28.92 19.21 19.55
N TRP A 277 29.62 20.28 19.14
CA TRP A 277 29.69 20.71 17.74
C TRP A 277 30.41 19.66 16.87
N ALA A 278 31.47 19.05 17.36
CA ALA A 278 32.19 17.99 16.65
C ALA A 278 31.24 16.78 16.44
N ARG A 279 30.55 16.31 17.51
CA ARG A 279 29.59 15.19 17.43
C ARG A 279 28.42 15.50 16.52
N LEU A 280 27.88 16.71 16.54
CA LEU A 280 26.82 17.14 15.62
C LEU A 280 27.31 17.16 14.17
N SER A 281 28.51 17.64 13.89
CA SER A 281 29.10 17.65 12.55
C SER A 281 29.26 16.22 12.02
N ASP A 282 29.75 15.29 12.84
CA ASP A 282 29.88 13.88 12.48
C ASP A 282 28.52 13.26 12.19
N ALA A 283 27.51 13.54 13.03
CA ALA A 283 26.15 13.03 12.82
C ALA A 283 25.54 13.55 11.51
N VAL A 284 25.74 14.84 11.18
CA VAL A 284 25.33 15.43 9.89
C VAL A 284 26.06 14.75 8.74
N GLY A 285 27.37 14.50 8.87
CA GLY A 285 28.14 13.77 7.88
C GLY A 285 27.59 12.37 7.61
N VAL A 286 27.29 11.60 8.67
CA VAL A 286 26.69 10.26 8.56
C VAL A 286 25.31 10.34 7.89
N ILE A 287 24.43 11.25 8.32
CA ILE A 287 23.10 11.42 7.74
C ILE A 287 23.20 11.78 6.24
N GLN A 288 24.09 12.69 5.87
CA GLN A 288 24.27 13.10 4.47
C GLN A 288 24.88 12.00 3.61
N GLN A 289 25.85 11.23 4.12
CA GLN A 289 26.52 10.19 3.34
C GLN A 289 25.67 8.92 3.20
N HIS A 290 25.03 8.47 4.30
CA HIS A 290 24.31 7.18 4.32
C HIS A 290 22.81 7.30 4.03
N TRP A 291 22.18 8.45 4.42
CA TRP A 291 20.74 8.63 4.24
C TRP A 291 20.36 9.57 3.12
N ASN A 292 21.35 10.16 2.42
CA ASN A 292 21.13 11.14 1.34
C ASN A 292 20.08 10.64 0.33
N ASN A 293 19.04 11.44 0.11
CA ASN A 293 17.89 11.12 -0.74
C ASN A 293 17.13 9.81 -0.36
N ARG A 294 17.42 9.22 0.80
CA ARG A 294 16.76 8.01 1.27
C ARG A 294 15.76 8.26 2.41
N LEU A 295 15.95 9.30 3.21
CA LEU A 295 14.95 9.76 4.17
C LEU A 295 14.13 10.89 3.53
N ILE A 296 12.86 10.59 3.22
CA ILE A 296 11.94 11.55 2.64
C ILE A 296 10.91 11.91 3.71
N ILE A 297 11.02 13.12 4.25
CA ILE A 297 10.09 13.64 5.25
C ILE A 297 9.09 14.56 4.54
N ASP A 298 7.81 14.31 4.78
CA ASP A 298 6.70 15.12 4.31
C ASP A 298 5.88 15.55 5.53
N ASP A 299 5.80 16.85 5.78
CA ASP A 299 5.12 17.44 6.92
C ASP A 299 3.81 18.16 6.54
N GLU A 300 3.23 17.81 5.39
CA GLU A 300 1.90 18.28 4.99
C GLU A 300 0.84 17.75 5.97
N GLY A 301 0.15 18.68 6.64
CA GLY A 301 -0.89 18.33 7.60
C GLY A 301 -2.20 17.88 6.96
N ALA A 302 -3.03 17.18 7.74
CA ALA A 302 -4.40 16.79 7.37
C ALA A 302 -4.51 15.97 6.06
N LEU A 303 -3.56 15.06 5.83
CA LEU A 303 -3.53 14.20 4.64
C LEU A 303 -4.74 13.26 4.59
N THR A 304 -5.36 13.15 3.42
CA THR A 304 -6.27 12.04 3.11
C THR A 304 -5.46 10.81 2.66
N VAL A 305 -6.05 9.61 2.77
CA VAL A 305 -5.36 8.39 2.31
C VAL A 305 -5.09 8.43 0.80
N GLN A 306 -5.98 9.07 0.01
CA GLN A 306 -5.75 9.24 -1.43
C GLN A 306 -4.57 10.16 -1.70
N ARG A 307 -4.48 11.30 -1.00
CA ARG A 307 -3.33 12.22 -1.11
C ARG A 307 -2.04 11.54 -0.71
N LEU A 308 -2.06 10.78 0.41
CA LEU A 308 -0.93 9.95 0.83
C LEU A 308 -0.51 8.96 -0.26
N ARG A 309 -1.45 8.22 -0.84
CA ARG A 309 -1.18 7.26 -1.93
C ARG A 309 -0.56 7.94 -3.16
N SER A 310 -1.08 9.10 -3.55
CA SER A 310 -0.55 9.90 -4.66
C SER A 310 0.90 10.32 -4.40
N LYS A 311 1.19 10.86 -3.20
CA LYS A 311 2.55 11.24 -2.79
C LYS A 311 3.51 10.06 -2.74
N VAL A 312 3.08 8.93 -2.16
CA VAL A 312 3.91 7.72 -2.13
C VAL A 312 4.28 7.26 -3.54
N ARG A 313 3.33 7.27 -4.49
CA ARG A 313 3.60 6.95 -5.90
C ARG A 313 4.56 7.97 -6.54
N GLN A 314 4.37 9.25 -6.26
CA GLN A 314 5.26 10.32 -6.75
C GLN A 314 6.69 10.12 -6.23
N TYR A 315 6.86 9.92 -4.92
CA TYR A 315 8.16 9.71 -4.29
C TYR A 315 8.80 8.39 -4.73
N SER A 316 8.00 7.33 -4.93
CA SER A 316 8.52 6.06 -5.46
C SER A 316 9.09 6.19 -6.88
N ARG A 317 8.53 7.08 -7.72
CA ARG A 317 9.09 7.37 -9.05
C ARG A 317 10.39 8.18 -8.97
N GLN A 318 10.48 9.07 -8.00
CA GLN A 318 11.61 9.99 -7.86
C GLN A 318 12.79 9.39 -7.10
N TYR A 319 12.52 8.64 -6.03
CA TYR A 319 13.52 8.15 -5.08
C TYR A 319 13.63 6.62 -5.02
N GLY A 320 12.78 5.90 -5.73
CA GLY A 320 12.69 4.45 -5.68
C GLY A 320 11.63 3.93 -4.70
N GLN A 321 11.38 2.61 -4.74
CA GLN A 321 10.40 1.97 -3.88
C GLN A 321 10.84 2.01 -2.40
N PRO A 322 9.99 2.45 -1.47
CA PRO A 322 10.38 2.59 -0.07
C PRO A 322 10.60 1.23 0.60
N ALA A 323 11.53 1.17 1.55
CA ALA A 323 11.65 0.05 2.48
C ALA A 323 10.47 0.02 3.45
N ALA A 324 10.04 1.19 3.93
CA ALA A 324 8.92 1.36 4.86
C ALA A 324 8.29 2.75 4.70
N ILE A 325 7.03 2.85 5.13
CA ILE A 325 6.28 4.11 5.17
C ILE A 325 5.84 4.34 6.62
N PHE A 326 6.15 5.53 7.16
CA PHE A 326 5.74 5.96 8.50
C PHE A 326 4.70 7.06 8.40
N ILE A 327 3.69 7.03 9.29
CA ILE A 327 2.61 8.02 9.35
C ILE A 327 2.41 8.45 10.81
N ASP A 328 2.78 9.67 11.14
CA ASP A 328 2.66 10.25 12.50
C ASP A 328 1.67 11.42 12.49
N TYR A 329 0.41 11.25 12.96
CA TYR A 329 -0.27 10.07 13.46
C TYR A 329 -1.69 9.98 12.86
N LEU A 330 -2.29 8.79 12.92
CA LEU A 330 -3.56 8.43 12.27
C LEU A 330 -4.72 9.38 12.55
N GLN A 331 -4.85 9.85 13.80
CA GLN A 331 -5.96 10.70 14.19
C GLN A 331 -5.87 12.15 13.64
N LEU A 332 -4.82 12.53 12.94
CA LEU A 332 -4.75 13.78 12.19
C LEU A 332 -5.13 13.61 10.71
N MET A 333 -5.18 12.37 10.20
CA MET A 333 -5.64 12.10 8.85
C MET A 333 -7.12 12.42 8.70
N ARG A 334 -7.52 12.75 7.46
CA ARG A 334 -8.91 13.00 7.08
C ARG A 334 -9.45 11.88 6.20
N GLY A 335 -10.68 11.47 6.46
CA GLY A 335 -11.42 10.61 5.56
C GLY A 335 -11.95 11.39 4.35
N THR A 336 -12.29 10.67 3.28
CA THR A 336 -12.76 11.25 1.99
C THR A 336 -14.27 11.43 1.89
N GLY A 337 -15.01 11.20 2.99
CA GLY A 337 -16.46 11.26 3.01
C GLY A 337 -17.00 12.14 4.14
N LYS A 338 -18.32 12.32 4.16
CA LYS A 338 -19.04 12.84 5.33
C LYS A 338 -19.29 11.66 6.28
N TYR A 339 -18.73 11.73 7.48
CA TYR A 339 -18.87 10.67 8.49
C TYR A 339 -19.76 11.16 9.62
N GLU A 340 -20.63 10.29 10.13
CA GLU A 340 -21.49 10.60 11.28
C GLU A 340 -20.68 10.71 12.56
N ASN A 341 -19.57 10.00 12.65
CA ASN A 341 -18.67 10.05 13.80
C ASN A 341 -17.22 9.73 13.42
N ARG A 342 -16.29 10.11 14.27
CA ARG A 342 -14.84 9.92 14.09
C ARG A 342 -14.43 8.46 14.02
N HIS A 343 -15.15 7.55 14.65
CA HIS A 343 -14.83 6.11 14.65
C HIS A 343 -14.96 5.51 13.24
N LEU A 344 -16.02 5.88 12.50
CA LEU A 344 -16.23 5.41 11.11
C LEU A 344 -15.14 5.96 10.18
N GLU A 345 -14.74 7.21 10.41
CA GLU A 345 -13.66 7.83 9.63
C GLU A 345 -12.32 7.12 9.86
N ILE A 346 -11.96 6.82 11.11
CA ILE A 346 -10.73 6.08 11.46
C ILE A 346 -10.79 4.65 10.90
N ALA A 347 -11.96 4.00 10.92
CA ALA A 347 -12.17 2.69 10.34
C ALA A 347 -11.85 2.68 8.83
N GLN A 348 -12.35 3.67 8.11
CA GLN A 348 -12.05 3.80 6.68
C GLN A 348 -10.55 4.05 6.43
N ILE A 349 -9.94 4.94 7.22
CA ILE A 349 -8.50 5.24 7.11
C ILE A 349 -7.69 3.97 7.35
N SER A 350 -7.99 3.21 8.40
CA SER A 350 -7.32 1.96 8.74
C SER A 350 -7.37 0.94 7.61
N GLY A 351 -8.57 0.62 7.11
CA GLY A 351 -8.75 -0.30 5.98
C GLY A 351 -8.01 0.16 4.72
N ALA A 352 -8.04 1.48 4.46
CA ALA A 352 -7.36 2.04 3.30
C ALA A 352 -5.81 2.00 3.43
N LEU A 353 -5.25 2.17 4.64
CA LEU A 353 -3.82 2.00 4.90
C LEU A 353 -3.39 0.54 4.78
N LYS A 354 -4.21 -0.41 5.25
CA LYS A 354 -3.95 -1.84 5.04
C LYS A 354 -3.97 -2.19 3.54
N ALA A 355 -4.92 -1.65 2.78
CA ALA A 355 -4.96 -1.81 1.33
C ALA A 355 -3.72 -1.22 0.65
N LEU A 356 -3.25 -0.04 1.10
CA LEU A 356 -2.03 0.61 0.60
C LEU A 356 -0.79 -0.25 0.87
N ALA A 357 -0.64 -0.80 2.08
CA ALA A 357 0.48 -1.69 2.40
C ALA A 357 0.54 -2.91 1.47
N LYS A 358 -0.62 -3.54 1.21
CA LYS A 358 -0.74 -4.66 0.27
C LYS A 358 -0.45 -4.26 -1.18
N GLU A 359 -0.97 -3.12 -1.64
CA GLU A 359 -0.76 -2.59 -2.99
C GLU A 359 0.73 -2.36 -3.27
N LEU A 360 1.41 -1.73 -2.32
CA LEU A 360 2.84 -1.41 -2.44
C LEU A 360 3.75 -2.61 -2.14
N ASN A 361 3.21 -3.65 -1.52
CA ASN A 361 3.97 -4.78 -0.99
C ASN A 361 5.10 -4.32 -0.04
N ARG A 362 4.78 -3.35 0.84
CA ARG A 362 5.70 -2.72 1.80
C ARG A 362 5.03 -2.55 3.15
N PRO A 363 5.78 -2.60 4.27
CA PRO A 363 5.23 -2.32 5.58
C PRO A 363 4.85 -0.86 5.72
N VAL A 364 3.68 -0.62 6.33
CA VAL A 364 3.20 0.71 6.73
C VAL A 364 3.13 0.76 8.25
N TYR A 365 3.91 1.64 8.83
CA TYR A 365 3.93 1.94 10.27
C TYR A 365 3.04 3.16 10.52
N ALA A 366 1.94 2.95 11.22
CA ALA A 366 1.02 4.03 11.54
C ALA A 366 0.98 4.26 13.06
N LEU A 367 1.24 5.49 13.45
CA LEU A 367 1.26 5.88 14.85
C LEU A 367 -0.16 6.20 15.31
N SER A 368 -0.51 5.78 16.53
CA SER A 368 -1.84 5.98 17.11
C SER A 368 -1.78 6.45 18.54
N GLN A 369 -2.66 7.35 18.91
CA GLN A 369 -2.80 7.77 20.30
C GLN A 369 -3.86 6.93 21.01
N LEU A 370 -3.55 6.48 22.23
CA LEU A 370 -4.47 5.69 23.05
C LEU A 370 -5.49 6.56 23.80
N ASN A 371 -6.64 5.95 24.12
CA ASN A 371 -7.69 6.61 24.89
C ASN A 371 -7.21 6.94 26.31
N ARG A 372 -7.76 8.04 26.87
CA ARG A 372 -7.46 8.49 28.24
C ARG A 372 -7.99 7.54 29.33
N GLY A 373 -8.96 6.69 29.02
CA GLY A 373 -9.55 5.74 29.98
C GLY A 373 -8.54 4.79 30.63
N LEU A 374 -7.45 4.50 29.94
CA LEU A 374 -6.34 3.69 30.45
C LEU A 374 -5.71 4.29 31.73
N GLU A 375 -5.69 5.61 31.89
CA GLU A 375 -5.09 6.29 33.05
C GLU A 375 -5.89 6.10 34.35
N GLN A 376 -7.16 5.68 34.23
CA GLN A 376 -8.02 5.37 35.38
C GLN A 376 -7.81 3.97 35.97
N ARG A 377 -7.09 3.10 35.25
CA ARG A 377 -6.81 1.73 35.73
C ARG A 377 -5.65 1.72 36.71
N THR A 378 -5.65 0.74 37.62
CA THR A 378 -4.53 0.49 38.52
C THR A 378 -3.28 0.08 37.73
N ASN A 379 -3.41 -0.89 36.82
CA ASN A 379 -2.37 -1.22 35.87
C ASN A 379 -2.57 -0.38 34.58
N LYS A 380 -1.66 0.54 34.32
CA LYS A 380 -1.71 1.46 33.20
C LYS A 380 -0.97 0.94 31.95
N ARG A 381 -0.59 -0.35 31.91
CA ARG A 381 -0.07 -0.97 30.70
C ARG A 381 -1.17 -1.04 29.65
N PRO A 382 -0.89 -0.59 28.43
CA PRO A 382 -1.89 -0.59 27.35
C PRO A 382 -2.37 -1.99 26.97
N LEU A 383 -3.63 -2.07 26.56
CA LEU A 383 -4.29 -3.25 26.01
C LEU A 383 -4.96 -2.89 24.67
N ASN A 384 -5.30 -3.89 23.86
CA ASN A 384 -6.01 -3.66 22.59
C ASN A 384 -7.32 -2.88 22.75
N ALA A 385 -8.02 -3.07 23.88
CA ALA A 385 -9.23 -2.33 24.20
C ALA A 385 -9.01 -0.81 24.35
N ASP A 386 -7.77 -0.34 24.56
CA ASP A 386 -7.44 1.09 24.67
C ASP A 386 -7.35 1.78 23.30
N LEU A 387 -7.33 1.00 22.23
CA LEU A 387 -7.58 1.45 20.85
C LEU A 387 -9.08 1.63 20.56
N ARG A 388 -9.95 1.64 21.57
CA ARG A 388 -11.40 1.47 21.53
C ARG A 388 -12.16 2.50 20.69
N GLU A 389 -11.60 3.66 20.45
CA GLU A 389 -12.13 4.59 19.44
C GLU A 389 -11.87 4.13 18.01
N SER A 390 -11.19 2.97 17.85
CA SER A 390 -10.72 2.44 16.58
C SER A 390 -10.67 0.91 16.64
N GLY A 391 -11.78 0.25 17.01
CA GLY A 391 -11.87 -1.23 17.00
C GLY A 391 -11.51 -1.83 15.63
N SER A 392 -11.66 -1.06 14.56
CA SER A 392 -11.19 -1.39 13.21
C SER A 392 -9.67 -1.43 13.11
N LEU A 393 -8.92 -0.55 13.83
CA LEU A 393 -7.46 -0.61 13.87
C LEU A 393 -6.98 -1.97 14.40
N GLU A 394 -7.64 -2.49 15.43
CA GLU A 394 -7.33 -3.81 15.95
C GLU A 394 -7.60 -4.91 14.92
N GLN A 395 -8.65 -4.79 14.12
CA GLN A 395 -8.98 -5.79 13.09
C GLN A 395 -8.00 -5.73 11.90
N ASP A 396 -7.71 -4.53 11.40
CA ASP A 396 -6.94 -4.32 10.17
C ASP A 396 -5.43 -4.50 10.38
N ALA A 397 -4.91 -4.12 11.56
CA ALA A 397 -3.49 -4.25 11.88
C ALA A 397 -3.03 -5.71 11.89
N ASP A 398 -1.84 -5.94 11.36
CA ASP A 398 -1.15 -7.24 11.46
C ASP A 398 -0.33 -7.33 12.75
N VAL A 399 0.29 -6.21 13.14
CA VAL A 399 1.07 -6.08 14.37
C VAL A 399 0.63 -4.81 15.10
N ILE A 400 0.49 -4.91 16.43
CA ILE A 400 0.22 -3.76 17.30
C ILE A 400 1.28 -3.74 18.39
N LEU A 401 2.02 -2.64 18.46
CA LEU A 401 3.06 -2.37 19.42
C LEU A 401 2.60 -1.26 20.36
N PHE A 402 2.55 -1.51 21.64
CA PHE A 402 2.29 -0.50 22.65
C PHE A 402 3.59 -0.09 23.34
N ILE A 403 3.68 1.19 23.68
CA ILE A 403 4.79 1.73 24.47
C ILE A 403 4.27 2.09 25.85
N TYR A 404 4.95 1.58 26.88
CA TYR A 404 4.69 1.90 28.27
C TYR A 404 5.98 2.31 28.98
N ARG A 405 5.92 3.36 29.78
CA ARG A 405 7.03 3.80 30.64
C ARG A 405 6.50 4.05 32.02
N ASP A 406 6.96 3.24 32.96
CA ASP A 406 6.46 3.28 34.34
C ASP A 406 6.81 4.60 35.04
N GLU A 407 7.99 5.15 34.80
CA GLU A 407 8.46 6.42 35.34
C GLU A 407 7.55 7.63 35.04
N VAL A 408 6.75 7.57 33.97
CA VAL A 408 5.82 8.65 33.60
C VAL A 408 4.64 8.72 34.58
N TYR A 409 4.26 7.58 35.14
CA TYR A 409 3.17 7.46 36.12
C TYR A 409 3.67 7.39 37.56
N HIS A 410 4.88 6.84 37.75
CA HIS A 410 5.54 6.64 39.03
C HIS A 410 6.97 7.17 38.96
N PRO A 411 7.20 8.47 39.31
CA PRO A 411 8.53 9.09 39.23
C PRO A 411 9.62 8.36 40.04
N GLU A 412 9.22 7.65 41.10
CA GLU A 412 10.11 6.86 41.96
C GLU A 412 10.24 5.38 41.52
N SER A 413 9.85 5.08 40.27
CA SER A 413 9.94 3.71 39.72
C SER A 413 11.40 3.23 39.66
N GLU A 414 11.60 1.96 40.00
CA GLU A 414 12.89 1.25 39.81
C GLU A 414 13.23 1.09 38.31
N ASP A 415 12.20 1.10 37.43
CA ASP A 415 12.34 0.99 35.97
C ASP A 415 12.62 2.37 35.31
N ARG A 416 13.24 3.33 36.00
CA ARG A 416 13.56 4.65 35.44
C ARG A 416 14.51 4.53 34.26
N GLY A 417 14.18 5.23 33.16
CA GLY A 417 14.91 5.16 31.88
C GLY A 417 14.66 3.87 31.10
N LEU A 418 13.75 3.01 31.58
CA LEU A 418 13.29 1.85 30.86
C LEU A 418 11.92 2.10 30.21
N ALA A 419 11.73 1.48 29.07
CA ALA A 419 10.44 1.41 28.38
C ALA A 419 10.09 -0.06 28.11
N GLU A 420 8.80 -0.36 28.16
CA GLU A 420 8.26 -1.64 27.75
C GLU A 420 7.62 -1.48 26.37
N ILE A 421 8.05 -2.29 25.40
CA ILE A 421 7.37 -2.43 24.12
C ILE A 421 6.55 -3.71 24.19
N ILE A 422 5.23 -3.56 24.21
CA ILE A 422 4.27 -4.65 24.37
C ILE A 422 3.71 -5.01 23.01
N ILE A 423 3.91 -6.25 22.56
CA ILE A 423 3.28 -6.79 21.35
C ILE A 423 1.85 -7.20 21.73
N GLY A 424 0.88 -6.31 21.51
CA GLY A 424 -0.52 -6.55 21.83
C GLY A 424 -1.28 -7.36 20.80
N LYS A 425 -0.77 -7.39 19.55
CA LYS A 425 -1.26 -8.23 18.47
C LYS A 425 -0.14 -8.56 17.51
N GLN A 426 -0.11 -9.80 17.05
CA GLN A 426 0.73 -10.26 15.96
C GLN A 426 0.04 -11.43 15.24
N ARG A 427 -0.19 -11.30 13.92
CA ARG A 427 -0.88 -12.36 13.16
C ARG A 427 -0.02 -13.59 12.93
N ASN A 428 1.29 -13.39 12.77
CA ASN A 428 2.20 -14.43 12.32
C ASN A 428 3.31 -14.76 13.34
N GLY A 429 3.11 -14.45 14.63
CA GLY A 429 4.11 -14.67 15.65
C GLY A 429 3.56 -14.56 17.08
N PRO A 430 4.42 -14.72 18.09
CA PRO A 430 4.02 -14.69 19.49
C PRO A 430 3.75 -13.27 20.00
N LEU A 431 2.92 -13.16 21.01
CA LEU A 431 2.82 -11.96 21.84
C LEU A 431 4.01 -11.90 22.80
N GLY A 432 4.31 -10.72 23.29
CA GLY A 432 5.41 -10.56 24.25
C GLY A 432 5.55 -9.15 24.77
N ASN A 433 6.36 -8.99 25.78
CA ASN A 433 6.74 -7.72 26.37
C ASN A 433 8.27 -7.63 26.40
N VAL A 434 8.83 -6.58 25.85
CA VAL A 434 10.27 -6.36 25.77
C VAL A 434 10.65 -5.08 26.49
N LYS A 435 11.49 -5.18 27.52
CA LYS A 435 12.08 -4.01 28.16
C LYS A 435 13.29 -3.51 27.36
N CYS A 436 13.29 -2.24 27.01
CA CYS A 436 14.38 -1.54 26.34
C CYS A 436 14.74 -0.25 27.09
N ARG A 437 15.88 0.35 26.78
CA ARG A 437 16.26 1.65 27.33
C ARG A 437 15.61 2.76 26.55
N PHE A 438 15.11 3.77 27.23
CA PHE A 438 14.66 5.03 26.63
C PHE A 438 15.52 6.20 27.13
N LEU A 439 16.26 6.78 26.22
CA LEU A 439 17.10 7.94 26.46
C LEU A 439 16.36 9.20 25.99
N GLY A 440 15.55 9.75 26.89
CA GLY A 440 14.62 10.85 26.58
C GLY A 440 15.31 12.11 26.07
N GLU A 441 16.49 12.41 26.59
CA GLU A 441 17.33 13.55 26.17
C GLU A 441 17.76 13.46 24.70
N PHE A 442 17.93 12.23 24.17
CA PHE A 442 18.30 11.96 22.77
C PHE A 442 17.13 11.50 21.91
N SER A 443 15.92 11.41 22.48
CA SER A 443 14.72 10.85 21.81
C SER A 443 14.97 9.46 21.22
N LEU A 444 15.67 8.57 21.94
CA LEU A 444 16.21 7.32 21.42
C LEU A 444 15.77 6.12 22.26
N PHE A 445 15.35 5.04 21.56
CA PHE A 445 15.19 3.72 22.12
C PHE A 445 16.41 2.85 21.79
N GLU A 446 16.90 2.10 22.79
CA GLU A 446 18.04 1.20 22.64
C GLU A 446 17.79 -0.16 23.27
N ASN A 447 18.56 -1.15 22.81
CA ASN A 447 18.57 -2.47 23.43
C ASN A 447 19.00 -2.36 24.90
N ASN A 448 18.34 -3.10 25.76
CA ASN A 448 18.75 -3.21 27.14
C ASN A 448 19.82 -4.32 27.28
N THR A 449 21.08 -3.96 27.40
CA THR A 449 22.22 -4.88 27.50
C THR A 449 22.34 -5.58 28.86
N ASN A 450 21.59 -5.10 29.88
CA ASN A 450 21.73 -5.61 31.27
C ASN A 450 20.74 -6.75 31.62
N LEU A 451 19.89 -7.18 30.66
CA LEU A 451 18.89 -8.25 30.91
C LEU A 451 19.26 -9.53 30.16
N ASN A 452 20.24 -10.28 30.66
CA ASN A 452 20.50 -11.67 30.25
C ASN A 452 19.57 -12.71 30.97
N GLY A 453 18.33 -12.35 31.27
CA GLY A 453 17.39 -13.24 31.91
C GLY A 453 15.94 -12.91 31.50
N TYR A 454 15.37 -13.68 30.59
CA TYR A 454 13.97 -13.54 30.18
C TYR A 454 13.13 -14.64 30.80
N ALA A 455 12.17 -14.26 31.63
CA ALA A 455 11.07 -15.14 31.99
C ALA A 455 10.02 -15.06 30.85
N TYR A 456 9.74 -16.19 30.21
CA TYR A 456 8.54 -16.39 29.44
C TYR A 456 7.41 -16.61 30.44
N GLU A 457 6.52 -15.66 30.64
CA GLU A 457 5.23 -15.91 31.25
C GLU A 457 4.28 -16.40 30.15
N HIS A 458 3.80 -17.64 30.36
CA HIS A 458 2.81 -18.34 29.52
C HIS A 458 1.40 -17.76 29.70
#